data_21b3778132fe5ac89d1e1e0793608954
#
_entry.id   21b3778132fe5ac89d1e1e0793608954
#
_cell.length_a   1.000
_cell.length_b   1.000
_cell.length_c   1.000
_cell.angle_alpha   90.00
_cell.angle_beta   90.00
_cell.angle_gamma   90.00
#
_symmetry.space_group_name_H-M   'P 1'
#
loop_
_entity.id
_entity.type
_entity.pdbx_description
1 polymer ?
#
loop_
_entity_poly.entity_id
_entity_poly.type
_entity_poly.pdbx_seq_one_letter_code
_entity_poly.pdbx_strand_id
1 'polypeptide(L)'
;MTPIIEARGLHTYYGASHILQGVDLTIQSGEVLGLMGRNGMGKTTLLRTLLGQVPPRRGDVWVNGKNMTRAAPHLIAREGIGYVPEGRGIFPNLTVRENLIMAARRGQEGKREWTLERVLEVFPRLGERLSHGGHQLSGGEQQMLAIGRALMTHPELLILDEATEGLAPLIAREIWRILRALREGGLATIIVDKNFAALSALADHNLILVKGRIVFEGSADELRAKPEILQRHLGI
;
A
#
# COMPACT_ATOMS: atom_id res chain seq x y z
N MET A 1 -19.44 -2.56 11.03
CA MET A 1 -18.55 -1.41 10.78
C MET A 1 -18.49 -1.19 9.27
N THR A 2 -18.39 0.04 8.81
CA THR A 2 -18.24 0.34 7.38
C THR A 2 -16.79 0.08 6.98
N PRO A 3 -16.51 -0.70 5.92
CA PRO A 3 -15.14 -0.91 5.45
C PRO A 3 -14.52 0.38 4.92
N ILE A 4 -13.19 0.51 5.07
CA ILE A 4 -12.44 1.65 4.47
C ILE A 4 -12.48 1.57 2.95
N ILE A 5 -12.20 0.38 2.40
CA ILE A 5 -12.38 0.12 0.96
C ILE A 5 -13.25 -1.13 0.78
N GLU A 6 -14.16 -1.04 -0.17
CA GLU A 6 -14.91 -2.17 -0.70
C GLU A 6 -14.89 -2.09 -2.23
N ALA A 7 -14.41 -3.14 -2.85
CA ALA A 7 -14.41 -3.31 -4.31
C ALA A 7 -15.31 -4.47 -4.68
N ARG A 8 -16.20 -4.27 -5.65
CA ARG A 8 -17.20 -5.25 -6.07
C ARG A 8 -17.13 -5.48 -7.57
N GLY A 9 -16.83 -6.70 -7.98
CA GLY A 9 -16.85 -7.16 -9.35
C GLY A 9 -16.02 -6.33 -10.32
N LEU A 10 -14.78 -5.95 -9.92
CA LEU A 10 -13.96 -5.05 -10.73
C LEU A 10 -13.50 -5.69 -12.05
N HIS A 11 -13.85 -5.04 -13.16
CA HIS A 11 -13.34 -5.34 -14.49
C HIS A 11 -12.58 -4.13 -15.03
N THR A 12 -11.24 -4.21 -15.04
CA THR A 12 -10.37 -3.10 -15.46
C THR A 12 -9.60 -3.46 -16.71
N TYR A 13 -9.43 -2.49 -17.60
CA TYR A 13 -8.83 -2.66 -18.92
C TYR A 13 -7.77 -1.60 -19.21
N TYR A 14 -6.74 -1.97 -19.95
CA TYR A 14 -5.88 -1.06 -20.71
C TYR A 14 -6.15 -1.27 -22.21
N GLY A 15 -6.82 -0.31 -22.85
CA GLY A 15 -7.28 -0.50 -24.21
C GLY A 15 -8.21 -1.70 -24.35
N ALA A 16 -7.83 -2.70 -25.15
CA ALA A 16 -8.55 -3.97 -25.30
C ALA A 16 -8.14 -5.03 -24.26
N SER A 17 -7.02 -4.84 -23.57
CA SER A 17 -6.49 -5.84 -22.63
C SER A 17 -7.29 -5.84 -21.33
N HIS A 18 -7.95 -6.96 -21.03
CA HIS A 18 -8.74 -7.18 -19.81
C HIS A 18 -7.83 -7.66 -18.69
N ILE A 19 -7.49 -6.78 -17.76
CA ILE A 19 -6.50 -7.05 -16.71
C ILE A 19 -7.17 -7.57 -15.44
N LEU A 20 -8.19 -6.89 -14.91
CA LEU A 20 -8.95 -7.38 -13.74
C LEU A 20 -10.27 -7.99 -14.22
N GLN A 21 -10.61 -9.15 -13.69
CA GLN A 21 -11.67 -10.01 -14.20
C GLN A 21 -12.65 -10.42 -13.09
N GLY A 22 -13.41 -9.45 -12.57
CA GLY A 22 -14.39 -9.67 -11.51
C GLY A 22 -13.70 -9.81 -10.15
N VAL A 23 -12.89 -8.81 -9.79
CA VAL A 23 -12.18 -8.79 -8.49
C VAL A 23 -13.07 -8.16 -7.45
N ASP A 24 -13.25 -8.89 -6.34
CA ASP A 24 -13.88 -8.42 -5.11
C ASP A 24 -12.83 -8.33 -4.02
N LEU A 25 -12.88 -7.29 -3.20
CA LEU A 25 -12.08 -7.20 -1.97
C LEU A 25 -12.71 -6.23 -0.98
N THR A 26 -12.45 -6.47 0.28
CA THR A 26 -12.85 -5.58 1.37
C THR A 26 -11.69 -5.42 2.35
N ILE A 27 -11.52 -4.21 2.89
CA ILE A 27 -10.58 -3.96 3.98
C ILE A 27 -11.26 -3.14 5.07
N GLN A 28 -11.10 -3.60 6.31
CA GLN A 28 -11.66 -2.96 7.50
C GLN A 28 -10.64 -1.99 8.13
N SER A 29 -11.12 -1.15 9.04
CA SER A 29 -10.24 -0.30 9.84
C SER A 29 -9.29 -1.16 10.69
N GLY A 30 -7.99 -0.81 10.69
CA GLY A 30 -6.95 -1.51 11.43
C GLY A 30 -6.49 -2.84 10.81
N GLU A 31 -7.09 -3.28 9.72
CA GLU A 31 -6.75 -4.54 9.05
C GLU A 31 -5.52 -4.41 8.15
N VAL A 32 -4.67 -5.43 8.12
CA VAL A 32 -3.55 -5.55 7.17
C VAL A 32 -3.87 -6.61 6.14
N LEU A 33 -4.01 -6.19 4.88
CA LEU A 33 -4.25 -7.04 3.72
C LEU A 33 -2.95 -7.29 2.96
N GLY A 34 -2.55 -8.55 2.84
CA GLY A 34 -1.45 -8.99 1.98
C GLY A 34 -1.95 -9.31 0.57
N LEU A 35 -1.47 -8.58 -0.45
CA LEU A 35 -1.79 -8.85 -1.84
C LEU A 35 -0.60 -9.49 -2.56
N MET A 36 -0.75 -10.75 -2.92
CA MET A 36 0.29 -11.59 -3.50
C MET A 36 -0.02 -11.96 -4.95
N GLY A 37 1.00 -12.43 -5.65
CA GLY A 37 0.91 -12.89 -7.04
C GLY A 37 2.19 -12.58 -7.81
N ARG A 38 2.45 -13.34 -8.85
CA ARG A 38 3.63 -13.14 -9.73
C ARG A 38 3.53 -11.80 -10.47
N ASN A 39 4.64 -11.36 -11.06
CA ASN A 39 4.64 -10.15 -11.88
C ASN A 39 3.67 -10.28 -13.07
N GLY A 40 3.01 -9.19 -13.44
CA GLY A 40 2.01 -9.18 -14.51
C GLY A 40 0.64 -9.76 -14.17
N MET A 41 0.41 -10.20 -12.92
CA MET A 41 -0.89 -10.79 -12.53
C MET A 41 -2.00 -9.76 -12.27
N GLY A 42 -1.68 -8.45 -12.29
CA GLY A 42 -2.66 -7.36 -12.16
C GLY A 42 -2.65 -6.65 -10.80
N LYS A 43 -1.70 -6.92 -9.90
CA LYS A 43 -1.63 -6.31 -8.55
C LYS A 43 -1.60 -4.77 -8.60
N THR A 44 -0.63 -4.18 -9.28
CA THR A 44 -0.53 -2.72 -9.46
C THR A 44 -1.76 -2.14 -10.17
N THR A 45 -2.37 -2.89 -11.12
CA THR A 45 -3.63 -2.47 -11.76
C THR A 45 -4.77 -2.43 -10.76
N LEU A 46 -4.85 -3.41 -9.85
CA LEU A 46 -5.84 -3.41 -8.76
C LEU A 46 -5.65 -2.18 -7.88
N LEU A 47 -4.43 -1.92 -7.40
CA LEU A 47 -4.14 -0.73 -6.59
C LEU A 47 -4.49 0.56 -7.33
N ARG A 48 -4.11 0.69 -8.61
CA ARG A 48 -4.45 1.86 -9.45
C ARG A 48 -5.96 2.03 -9.65
N THR A 49 -6.68 0.92 -9.71
CA THR A 49 -8.16 0.96 -9.83
C THR A 49 -8.78 1.46 -8.52
N LEU A 50 -8.33 0.95 -7.37
CA LEU A 50 -8.78 1.41 -6.06
C LEU A 50 -8.48 2.91 -5.82
N LEU A 51 -7.37 3.40 -6.38
CA LEU A 51 -6.92 4.79 -6.27
C LEU A 51 -7.55 5.72 -7.35
N GLY A 52 -8.45 5.23 -8.19
CA GLY A 52 -9.10 6.02 -9.24
C GLY A 52 -8.18 6.44 -10.40
N GLN A 53 -6.94 5.90 -10.46
CA GLN A 53 -6.00 6.19 -11.55
C GLN A 53 -6.39 5.47 -12.84
N VAL A 54 -7.03 4.31 -12.74
CA VAL A 54 -7.56 3.54 -13.87
C VAL A 54 -8.98 3.11 -13.51
N PRO A 55 -10.01 3.83 -13.94
CA PRO A 55 -11.39 3.49 -13.60
C PRO A 55 -11.80 2.14 -14.19
N PRO A 56 -12.54 1.31 -13.44
CA PRO A 56 -13.04 0.05 -13.96
C PRO A 56 -14.12 0.28 -15.03
N ARG A 57 -14.22 -0.62 -15.99
CA ARG A 57 -15.36 -0.59 -16.96
C ARG A 57 -16.64 -1.15 -16.35
N ARG A 58 -16.52 -2.10 -15.40
CA ARG A 58 -17.62 -2.69 -14.63
C ARG A 58 -17.16 -2.89 -13.19
N GLY A 59 -18.12 -2.95 -12.29
CA GLY A 59 -17.88 -3.05 -10.87
C GLY A 59 -17.74 -1.69 -10.21
N ASP A 60 -17.69 -1.68 -8.91
CA ASP A 60 -17.70 -0.49 -8.07
C ASP A 60 -16.58 -0.47 -7.06
N VAL A 61 -16.10 0.74 -6.74
CA VAL A 61 -15.16 1.02 -5.64
C VAL A 61 -15.85 1.96 -4.65
N TRP A 62 -15.92 1.53 -3.41
CA TRP A 62 -16.46 2.31 -2.30
C TRP A 62 -15.34 2.62 -1.32
N VAL A 63 -15.28 3.85 -0.86
CA VAL A 63 -14.33 4.31 0.17
C VAL A 63 -15.12 4.97 1.30
N ASN A 64 -14.96 4.48 2.52
CA ASN A 64 -15.71 4.94 3.70
C ASN A 64 -17.24 5.02 3.43
N GLY A 65 -17.79 4.02 2.73
CA GLY A 65 -19.23 3.95 2.40
C GLY A 65 -19.67 4.88 1.26
N LYS A 66 -18.76 5.62 0.62
CA LYS A 66 -19.04 6.50 -0.52
C LYS A 66 -18.64 5.82 -1.82
N ASN A 67 -19.52 5.80 -2.81
CA ASN A 67 -19.16 5.30 -4.15
C ASN A 67 -18.16 6.25 -4.81
N MET A 68 -16.93 5.76 -5.00
CA MET A 68 -15.79 6.50 -5.56
C MET A 68 -15.31 5.91 -6.89
N THR A 69 -16.10 5.05 -7.54
CA THR A 69 -15.75 4.28 -8.74
C THR A 69 -15.16 5.12 -9.87
N ARG A 70 -15.69 6.33 -10.05
CA ARG A 70 -15.22 7.27 -11.08
C ARG A 70 -14.64 8.56 -10.50
N ALA A 71 -14.33 8.57 -9.22
CA ALA A 71 -13.74 9.73 -8.58
C ALA A 71 -12.29 9.93 -9.05
N ALA A 72 -11.89 11.18 -9.16
CA ALA A 72 -10.49 11.52 -9.46
C ALA A 72 -9.57 11.10 -8.29
N PRO A 73 -8.31 10.70 -8.54
CA PRO A 73 -7.40 10.19 -7.53
C PRO A 73 -7.25 11.11 -6.30
N HIS A 74 -7.24 12.41 -6.49
CA HIS A 74 -7.11 13.36 -5.38
C HIS A 74 -8.32 13.38 -4.44
N LEU A 75 -9.51 13.01 -4.92
CA LEU A 75 -10.71 12.88 -4.10
C LEU A 75 -10.62 11.63 -3.23
N ILE A 76 -10.19 10.50 -3.81
CA ILE A 76 -9.93 9.25 -3.07
C ILE A 76 -8.86 9.48 -2.00
N ALA A 77 -7.76 10.15 -2.35
CA ALA A 77 -6.72 10.48 -1.38
C ALA A 77 -7.24 11.35 -0.22
N ARG A 78 -8.23 12.23 -0.45
CA ARG A 78 -8.89 13.03 0.60
C ARG A 78 -9.75 12.22 1.55
N GLU A 79 -10.21 11.04 1.13
CA GLU A 79 -10.92 10.09 2.01
C GLU A 79 -9.98 9.31 2.92
N GLY A 80 -8.72 9.76 3.09
CA GLY A 80 -7.76 9.16 4.01
C GLY A 80 -6.97 8.00 3.41
N ILE A 81 -6.79 7.93 2.09
CA ILE A 81 -5.98 6.90 1.44
C ILE A 81 -4.59 7.43 1.15
N GLY A 82 -3.57 6.87 1.81
CA GLY A 82 -2.15 7.11 1.52
C GLY A 82 -1.61 6.06 0.55
N TYR A 83 -0.72 6.46 -0.36
CA TYR A 83 -0.14 5.54 -1.35
C TYR A 83 1.36 5.72 -1.49
N VAL A 84 2.07 4.60 -1.43
CA VAL A 84 3.50 4.48 -1.73
C VAL A 84 3.63 3.63 -2.99
N PRO A 85 3.95 4.23 -4.15
CA PRO A 85 4.06 3.51 -5.41
C PRO A 85 5.34 2.69 -5.49
N GLU A 86 5.35 1.69 -6.38
CA GLU A 86 6.58 1.12 -6.92
C GLU A 86 7.51 2.24 -7.42
N GLY A 87 8.81 2.14 -7.14
CA GLY A 87 9.76 3.19 -7.51
C GLY A 87 9.78 4.42 -6.59
N ARG A 88 9.11 4.34 -5.40
CA ARG A 88 9.18 5.28 -4.28
C ARG A 88 8.50 6.64 -4.50
N GLY A 89 8.60 7.23 -5.69
CA GLY A 89 7.92 8.48 -6.06
C GLY A 89 8.32 9.71 -5.23
N ILE A 90 9.56 9.78 -4.73
CA ILE A 90 10.10 10.96 -4.03
C ILE A 90 10.44 12.09 -5.00
N PHE A 91 10.58 13.31 -4.49
CA PHE A 91 11.07 14.46 -5.26
C PHE A 91 12.60 14.58 -5.06
N PRO A 92 13.41 14.22 -6.08
CA PRO A 92 14.86 14.13 -5.91
C PRO A 92 15.52 15.50 -5.67
N ASN A 93 14.92 16.57 -6.17
CA ASN A 93 15.43 17.95 -6.07
C ASN A 93 15.01 18.66 -4.76
N LEU A 94 14.14 18.06 -3.99
CA LEU A 94 13.74 18.58 -2.68
C LEU A 94 14.52 17.86 -1.58
N THR A 95 14.78 18.57 -0.49
CA THR A 95 15.35 17.99 0.73
C THR A 95 14.38 16.99 1.36
N VAL A 96 14.88 16.14 2.27
CA VAL A 96 14.04 15.25 3.08
C VAL A 96 12.93 16.03 3.78
N ARG A 97 13.30 17.15 4.42
CA ARG A 97 12.35 18.04 5.12
C ARG A 97 11.26 18.55 4.19
N GLU A 98 11.64 19.07 3.03
CA GLU A 98 10.69 19.62 2.05
C GLU A 98 9.78 18.53 1.48
N ASN A 99 10.33 17.34 1.18
CA ASN A 99 9.54 16.19 0.76
C ASN A 99 8.46 15.81 1.78
N LEU A 100 8.76 15.85 3.08
CA LEU A 100 7.81 15.54 4.15
C LEU A 100 6.78 16.66 4.32
N ILE A 101 7.23 17.92 4.43
CA ILE A 101 6.35 19.06 4.72
C ILE A 101 5.35 19.30 3.58
N MET A 102 5.76 19.17 2.32
CA MET A 102 4.85 19.38 1.19
C MET A 102 3.70 18.37 1.12
N ALA A 103 3.88 17.18 1.73
CA ALA A 103 2.84 16.19 1.82
C ALA A 103 1.90 16.40 3.02
N ALA A 104 2.31 17.26 3.97
CA ALA A 104 1.59 17.46 5.22
C ALA A 104 0.19 18.05 4.97
N ARG A 105 -0.82 17.40 5.52
CA ARG A 105 -2.19 17.89 5.56
C ARG A 105 -2.84 17.49 6.89
N ARG A 106 -3.97 18.05 7.20
CA ARG A 106 -4.78 17.57 8.33
C ARG A 106 -5.47 16.28 7.96
N GLY A 107 -5.49 15.33 8.88
CA GLY A 107 -6.29 14.10 8.75
C GLY A 107 -7.79 14.38 8.81
N GLN A 108 -8.59 13.36 8.66
CA GLN A 108 -10.04 13.44 8.87
C GLN A 108 -10.32 13.94 10.30
N GLU A 109 -11.41 14.69 10.47
CA GLU A 109 -11.78 15.32 11.76
C GLU A 109 -10.69 16.23 12.36
N GLY A 110 -9.73 16.70 11.53
CA GLY A 110 -8.66 17.59 11.98
C GLY A 110 -7.54 16.91 12.76
N LYS A 111 -7.44 15.58 12.75
CA LYS A 111 -6.35 14.82 13.38
C LYS A 111 -4.99 15.32 12.96
N ARG A 112 -4.04 15.37 13.91
CA ARG A 112 -2.64 15.79 13.71
C ARG A 112 -1.67 14.79 14.32
N GLU A 113 -1.93 13.52 14.14
CA GLU A 113 -1.13 12.45 14.71
C GLU A 113 0.24 12.32 14.04
N TRP A 114 0.28 12.48 12.69
CA TRP A 114 1.50 12.38 11.91
C TRP A 114 2.12 13.77 11.69
N THR A 115 2.91 14.22 12.66
CA THR A 115 3.74 15.43 12.53
C THR A 115 5.11 15.07 11.95
N LEU A 116 5.89 16.09 11.55
CA LEU A 116 7.28 15.88 11.12
C LEU A 116 8.08 15.15 12.20
N GLU A 117 7.96 15.57 13.45
CA GLU A 117 8.65 15.01 14.59
C GLU A 117 8.28 13.52 14.75
N ARG A 118 6.98 13.19 14.67
CA ARG A 118 6.51 11.80 14.77
C ARG A 118 7.04 10.93 13.65
N VAL A 119 7.09 11.44 12.42
CA VAL A 119 7.68 10.71 11.29
C VAL A 119 9.17 10.48 11.52
N LEU A 120 9.91 11.45 12.05
CA LEU A 120 11.33 11.30 12.34
C LEU A 120 11.61 10.35 13.52
N GLU A 121 10.69 10.24 14.49
CA GLU A 121 10.76 9.20 15.53
C GLU A 121 10.64 7.80 14.93
N VAL A 122 9.74 7.62 13.96
CA VAL A 122 9.55 6.34 13.25
C VAL A 122 10.71 6.03 12.31
N PHE A 123 11.30 7.06 11.68
CA PHE A 123 12.40 6.96 10.73
C PHE A 123 13.61 7.83 11.16
N PRO A 124 14.37 7.44 12.22
CA PRO A 124 15.47 8.26 12.72
C PRO A 124 16.53 8.60 11.67
N ARG A 125 16.79 7.69 10.72
CA ARG A 125 17.73 7.92 9.60
C ARG A 125 17.35 9.11 8.73
N LEU A 126 16.06 9.42 8.60
CA LEU A 126 15.61 10.61 7.88
C LEU A 126 15.94 11.89 8.64
N GLY A 127 15.94 11.82 9.99
CA GLY A 127 16.36 12.93 10.85
C GLY A 127 17.82 13.33 10.63
N GLU A 128 18.71 12.35 10.49
CA GLU A 128 20.13 12.55 10.18
C GLU A 128 20.37 13.16 8.78
N ARG A 129 19.39 13.06 7.90
CA ARG A 129 19.45 13.46 6.49
C ARG A 129 18.50 14.60 6.13
N LEU A 130 17.93 15.32 7.09
CA LEU A 130 16.87 16.31 6.89
C LEU A 130 17.16 17.38 5.83
N SER A 131 18.41 17.83 5.73
CA SER A 131 18.88 18.82 4.76
C SER A 131 19.39 18.22 3.45
N HIS A 132 19.50 16.88 3.34
CA HIS A 132 19.97 16.24 2.12
C HIS A 132 18.85 16.20 1.06
N GLY A 133 19.22 16.42 -0.20
CA GLY A 133 18.31 16.22 -1.32
C GLY A 133 17.92 14.76 -1.52
N GLY A 134 16.72 14.50 -2.03
CA GLY A 134 16.23 13.14 -2.26
C GLY A 134 17.14 12.28 -3.14
N HIS A 135 17.87 12.91 -4.08
CA HIS A 135 18.87 12.22 -4.94
C HIS A 135 20.12 11.76 -4.19
N GLN A 136 20.39 12.29 -2.99
CA GLN A 136 21.55 11.93 -2.17
C GLN A 136 21.24 10.75 -1.22
N LEU A 137 19.98 10.31 -1.16
CA LEU A 137 19.54 9.23 -0.30
C LEU A 137 19.84 7.86 -0.94
N SER A 138 20.21 6.90 -0.10
CA SER A 138 20.21 5.49 -0.48
C SER A 138 18.81 4.99 -0.83
N GLY A 139 18.72 3.87 -1.56
CA GLY A 139 17.42 3.30 -1.91
C GLY A 139 16.51 3.02 -0.73
N GLY A 140 17.08 2.60 0.42
CA GLY A 140 16.31 2.38 1.64
C GLY A 140 15.82 3.67 2.29
N GLU A 141 16.66 4.70 2.36
CA GLU A 141 16.26 6.02 2.86
C GLU A 141 15.18 6.66 1.98
N GLN A 142 15.26 6.49 0.66
CA GLN A 142 14.22 6.92 -0.26
C GLN A 142 12.89 6.21 -0.02
N GLN A 143 12.93 4.91 0.28
CA GLN A 143 11.72 4.15 0.62
C GLN A 143 11.12 4.61 1.96
N MET A 144 11.96 4.83 2.97
CA MET A 144 11.53 5.40 4.26
C MET A 144 10.90 6.79 4.07
N LEU A 145 11.52 7.63 3.21
CA LEU A 145 10.98 8.94 2.87
C LEU A 145 9.62 8.85 2.16
N ALA A 146 9.46 7.91 1.24
CA ALA A 146 8.19 7.69 0.55
C ALA A 146 7.07 7.27 1.52
N ILE A 147 7.37 6.36 2.45
CA ILE A 147 6.43 5.94 3.51
C ILE A 147 6.14 7.13 4.44
N GLY A 148 7.17 7.84 4.91
CA GLY A 148 7.02 9.03 5.75
C GLY A 148 6.12 10.09 5.11
N ARG A 149 6.29 10.36 3.80
CA ARG A 149 5.42 11.27 3.04
C ARG A 149 3.97 10.81 3.03
N ALA A 150 3.74 9.51 2.84
CA ALA A 150 2.38 8.97 2.87
C ALA A 150 1.75 9.12 4.27
N LEU A 151 2.51 8.88 5.35
CA LEU A 151 2.06 9.10 6.72
C LEU A 151 1.73 10.57 7.02
N MET A 152 2.51 11.53 6.50
CA MET A 152 2.23 12.97 6.63
C MET A 152 0.86 13.39 6.05
N THR A 153 0.24 12.54 5.25
CA THR A 153 -1.14 12.77 4.76
C THR A 153 -2.21 12.36 5.77
N HIS A 154 -1.84 11.82 6.94
CA HIS A 154 -2.74 11.25 7.96
C HIS A 154 -3.70 10.21 7.38
N PRO A 155 -3.17 9.12 6.80
CA PRO A 155 -4.00 8.12 6.16
C PRO A 155 -4.79 7.29 7.20
N GLU A 156 -5.99 6.87 6.84
CA GLU A 156 -6.73 5.79 7.51
C GLU A 156 -6.36 4.43 6.92
N LEU A 157 -5.96 4.43 5.64
CA LEU A 157 -5.41 3.28 4.94
C LEU A 157 -4.12 3.65 4.21
N LEU A 158 -3.07 2.90 4.44
CA LEU A 158 -1.80 3.00 3.73
C LEU A 158 -1.68 1.87 2.70
N ILE A 159 -1.49 2.21 1.43
CA ILE A 159 -1.27 1.26 0.35
C ILE A 159 0.20 1.30 -0.05
N LEU A 160 0.88 0.14 -0.02
CA LEU A 160 2.29 -0.01 -0.38
C LEU A 160 2.42 -0.98 -1.57
N ASP A 161 2.95 -0.48 -2.68
CA ASP A 161 3.22 -1.28 -3.87
C ASP A 161 4.72 -1.62 -3.92
N GLU A 162 5.06 -2.90 -3.68
CA GLU A 162 6.43 -3.43 -3.60
C GLU A 162 7.30 -2.73 -2.53
N ALA A 163 6.83 -2.81 -1.26
CA ALA A 163 7.37 -2.07 -0.11
C ALA A 163 8.88 -2.28 0.13
N THR A 164 9.42 -3.48 -0.15
CA THR A 164 10.82 -3.83 0.15
C THR A 164 11.63 -4.30 -1.05
N GLU A 165 11.10 -4.18 -2.27
CA GLU A 165 11.81 -4.64 -3.48
C GLU A 165 13.10 -3.87 -3.72
N GLY A 166 14.16 -4.62 -4.07
CA GLY A 166 15.48 -4.06 -4.37
C GLY A 166 16.22 -3.42 -3.21
N LEU A 167 15.77 -3.65 -1.97
CA LEU A 167 16.44 -3.15 -0.77
C LEU A 167 17.39 -4.17 -0.17
N ALA A 168 18.46 -3.67 0.47
CA ALA A 168 19.36 -4.51 1.25
C ALA A 168 18.59 -5.23 2.39
N PRO A 169 18.93 -6.49 2.72
CA PRO A 169 18.16 -7.29 3.68
C PRO A 169 17.97 -6.64 5.06
N LEU A 170 18.96 -5.87 5.53
CA LEU A 170 18.88 -5.14 6.79
C LEU A 170 17.81 -4.03 6.74
N ILE A 171 17.78 -3.29 5.64
CA ILE A 171 16.81 -2.20 5.43
C ILE A 171 15.41 -2.77 5.24
N ALA A 172 15.26 -3.85 4.47
CA ALA A 172 13.97 -4.52 4.33
C ALA A 172 13.43 -4.96 5.71
N ARG A 173 14.26 -5.57 6.56
CA ARG A 173 13.88 -5.94 7.94
C ARG A 173 13.45 -4.74 8.78
N GLU A 174 14.14 -3.61 8.65
CA GLU A 174 13.78 -2.37 9.34
C GLU A 174 12.39 -1.86 8.89
N ILE A 175 12.12 -1.84 7.58
CA ILE A 175 10.80 -1.47 7.04
C ILE A 175 9.71 -2.42 7.56
N TRP A 176 9.92 -3.74 7.54
CA TRP A 176 8.95 -4.69 8.09
C TRP A 176 8.68 -4.48 9.58
N ARG A 177 9.70 -4.11 10.37
CA ARG A 177 9.53 -3.75 11.78
C ARG A 177 8.66 -2.50 11.93
N ILE A 178 8.88 -1.49 11.09
CA ILE A 178 8.08 -0.26 11.09
C ILE A 178 6.64 -0.56 10.69
N LEU A 179 6.41 -1.34 9.64
CA LEU A 179 5.06 -1.72 9.22
C LEU A 179 4.31 -2.47 10.33
N ARG A 180 5.00 -3.31 11.10
CA ARG A 180 4.41 -3.96 12.29
C ARG A 180 3.99 -2.95 13.35
N ALA A 181 4.84 -1.98 13.66
CA ALA A 181 4.50 -0.93 14.62
C ALA A 181 3.32 -0.07 14.15
N LEU A 182 3.21 0.21 12.83
CA LEU A 182 2.06 0.90 12.25
C LEU A 182 0.76 0.09 12.40
N ARG A 183 0.81 -1.24 12.16
CA ARG A 183 -0.31 -2.15 12.42
C ARG A 183 -0.73 -2.13 13.88
N GLU A 184 0.22 -2.25 14.82
CA GLU A 184 -0.03 -2.19 16.26
C GLU A 184 -0.66 -0.86 16.67
N GLY A 185 -0.33 0.23 15.96
CA GLY A 185 -0.98 1.54 16.08
C GLY A 185 -2.37 1.62 15.43
N GLY A 186 -2.88 0.54 14.83
CA GLY A 186 -4.22 0.48 14.25
C GLY A 186 -4.35 1.07 12.83
N LEU A 187 -3.23 1.33 12.12
CA LEU A 187 -3.27 1.80 10.75
C LEU A 187 -3.62 0.65 9.80
N ALA A 188 -4.75 0.76 9.10
CA ALA A 188 -5.08 -0.20 8.05
C ALA A 188 -4.07 -0.13 6.90
N THR A 189 -3.72 -1.28 6.31
CA THR A 189 -2.67 -1.32 5.30
C THR A 189 -2.96 -2.36 4.22
N ILE A 190 -2.76 -2.01 2.95
CA ILE A 190 -2.63 -2.97 1.84
C ILE A 190 -1.17 -3.05 1.46
N ILE A 191 -0.58 -4.24 1.50
CA ILE A 191 0.83 -4.44 1.18
C ILE A 191 0.96 -5.41 0.00
N VAL A 192 1.65 -4.97 -1.04
CA VAL A 192 2.16 -5.82 -2.11
C VAL A 192 3.64 -6.02 -1.88
N ASP A 193 4.08 -7.25 -1.73
CA ASP A 193 5.51 -7.59 -1.63
C ASP A 193 5.77 -9.03 -2.09
N LYS A 194 7.00 -9.29 -2.53
CA LYS A 194 7.47 -10.63 -2.93
C LYS A 194 7.90 -11.49 -1.73
N ASN A 195 8.16 -10.86 -0.60
CA ASN A 195 8.57 -11.57 0.62
C ASN A 195 7.35 -12.19 1.30
N PHE A 196 6.94 -13.36 0.81
CA PHE A 196 5.81 -14.11 1.34
C PHE A 196 5.89 -14.30 2.86
N ALA A 197 7.05 -14.69 3.38
CA ALA A 197 7.20 -15.00 4.80
C ALA A 197 6.95 -13.78 5.69
N ALA A 198 7.52 -12.61 5.30
CA ALA A 198 7.33 -11.38 6.05
C ALA A 198 5.90 -10.85 5.91
N LEU A 199 5.34 -10.90 4.69
CA LEU A 199 3.99 -10.43 4.39
C LEU A 199 2.95 -11.27 5.13
N SER A 200 3.01 -12.60 5.03
CA SER A 200 2.06 -13.50 5.68
C SER A 200 2.16 -13.49 7.21
N ALA A 201 3.33 -13.13 7.76
CA ALA A 201 3.48 -12.94 9.20
C ALA A 201 2.88 -11.62 9.72
N LEU A 202 2.68 -10.64 8.82
CA LEU A 202 2.12 -9.33 9.16
C LEU A 202 0.64 -9.22 8.83
N ALA A 203 0.19 -9.81 7.72
CA ALA A 203 -1.17 -9.66 7.22
C ALA A 203 -2.18 -10.46 8.05
N ASP A 204 -3.30 -9.83 8.36
CA ASP A 204 -4.48 -10.50 8.95
C ASP A 204 -5.19 -11.34 7.89
N HIS A 205 -5.18 -10.86 6.66
CA HIS A 205 -5.86 -11.43 5.50
C HIS A 205 -4.95 -11.41 4.28
N ASN A 206 -4.98 -12.47 3.48
CA ASN A 206 -4.12 -12.63 2.31
C ASN A 206 -4.93 -12.92 1.07
N LEU A 207 -4.63 -12.20 -0.02
CA LEU A 207 -5.19 -12.44 -1.34
C LEU A 207 -4.10 -12.89 -2.30
N ILE A 208 -4.37 -13.90 -3.13
CA ILE A 208 -3.50 -14.26 -4.26
C ILE A 208 -4.22 -13.92 -5.56
N LEU A 209 -3.62 -13.00 -6.32
CA LEU A 209 -4.12 -12.58 -7.62
C LEU A 209 -3.38 -13.32 -8.75
N VAL A 210 -4.13 -13.95 -9.64
CA VAL A 210 -3.61 -14.66 -10.81
C VAL A 210 -4.41 -14.26 -12.04
N LYS A 211 -3.73 -13.70 -13.04
CA LYS A 211 -4.35 -13.26 -14.31
C LYS A 211 -5.62 -12.43 -14.07
N GLY A 212 -5.56 -11.52 -13.11
CA GLY A 212 -6.65 -10.60 -12.79
C GLY A 212 -7.83 -11.21 -12.01
N ARG A 213 -7.67 -12.39 -11.42
CA ARG A 213 -8.67 -13.06 -10.58
C ARG A 213 -8.09 -13.39 -9.22
N ILE A 214 -8.86 -13.27 -8.17
CA ILE A 214 -8.50 -13.79 -6.85
C ILE A 214 -8.69 -15.31 -6.89
N VAL A 215 -7.61 -16.04 -6.63
CA VAL A 215 -7.60 -17.51 -6.60
C VAL A 215 -7.48 -18.06 -5.19
N PHE A 216 -7.12 -17.21 -4.24
CA PHE A 216 -7.10 -17.51 -2.82
C PHE A 216 -7.42 -16.24 -2.03
N GLU A 217 -8.18 -16.43 -0.97
CA GLU A 217 -8.50 -15.46 0.05
C GLU A 217 -8.56 -16.18 1.40
N GLY A 218 -7.85 -15.65 2.41
CA GLY A 218 -7.82 -16.26 3.74
C GLY A 218 -6.64 -15.82 4.60
N SER A 219 -6.57 -16.41 5.80
CA SER A 219 -5.49 -16.16 6.76
C SER A 219 -4.16 -16.77 6.31
N ALA A 220 -3.07 -16.38 6.98
CA ALA A 220 -1.75 -16.96 6.75
C ALA A 220 -1.72 -18.46 7.06
N ASP A 221 -2.47 -18.91 8.07
CA ASP A 221 -2.50 -20.33 8.45
C ASP A 221 -3.28 -21.15 7.44
N GLU A 222 -4.41 -20.65 6.92
CA GLU A 222 -5.16 -21.28 5.84
C GLU A 222 -4.32 -21.41 4.56
N LEU A 223 -3.48 -20.39 4.29
CA LEU A 223 -2.60 -20.41 3.13
C LEU A 223 -1.45 -21.41 3.30
N ARG A 224 -0.86 -21.49 4.51
CA ARG A 224 0.18 -22.51 4.83
C ARG A 224 -0.36 -23.94 4.77
N ALA A 225 -1.63 -24.14 5.09
CA ALA A 225 -2.29 -25.43 4.99
C ALA A 225 -2.52 -25.90 3.53
N LYS A 226 -2.27 -25.01 2.54
CA LYS A 226 -2.48 -25.28 1.10
C LYS A 226 -1.18 -25.04 0.30
N PRO A 227 -0.12 -25.85 0.53
CA PRO A 227 1.18 -25.66 -0.12
C PRO A 227 1.10 -25.75 -1.66
N GLU A 228 0.13 -26.47 -2.19
CA GLU A 228 -0.12 -26.57 -3.64
C GLU A 228 -0.50 -25.22 -4.25
N ILE A 229 -1.18 -24.33 -3.50
CA ILE A 229 -1.50 -22.98 -3.95
C ILE A 229 -0.23 -22.12 -4.01
N LEU A 230 0.62 -22.21 -2.97
CA LEU A 230 1.90 -21.50 -2.90
C LEU A 230 2.81 -21.93 -4.06
N GLN A 231 3.01 -23.23 -4.23
CA GLN A 231 3.86 -23.75 -5.30
C GLN A 231 3.33 -23.38 -6.69
N ARG A 232 2.03 -23.58 -6.93
CA ARG A 232 1.41 -23.33 -8.24
C ARG A 232 1.39 -21.86 -8.64
N HIS A 233 1.09 -20.97 -7.71
CA HIS A 233 0.79 -19.57 -8.03
C HIS A 233 1.90 -18.60 -7.64
N LEU A 234 2.71 -18.92 -6.65
CA LEU A 234 3.83 -18.08 -6.22
C LEU A 234 5.19 -18.69 -6.59
N GLY A 235 5.29 -20.01 -6.71
CA GLY A 235 6.53 -20.72 -7.04
C GLY A 235 7.43 -20.94 -5.83
N ILE A 236 6.84 -21.02 -4.64
CA ILE A 236 7.50 -21.21 -3.34
C ILE A 236 6.88 -22.38 -2.59
#